data_df4f4b0a726c6872701fcc4a419ea492
#
_entry.id   df4f4b0a726c6872701fcc4a419ea492
#
_cell.length_a   1.000
_cell.length_b   1.000
_cell.length_c   1.000
_cell.angle_alpha   90.00
_cell.angle_beta   90.00
_cell.angle_gamma   90.00
#
_symmetry.space_group_name_H-M   'P 1'
#
loop_
_entity.id
_entity.type
_entity.pdbx_description
1 polymer ?
#
loop_
_entity_poly.entity_id
_entity_poly.type
_entity_poly.pdbx_seq_one_letter_code
_entity_poly.pdbx_strand_id
1 'polypeptide(L)'
;MFACVSFPISSFKTFTYKIPENLNGTVKPGSCINAPINRRLQTGFVVAVDAEPKYEGKILEIDSVSENEFHLPEELWQTLEWISRYYITPLGQVLKAALPNSFLKAYQPQNVQFVKITPNGLKILPDFRRNKPAQKRILNILSCVDEPVKTGSLMEFASSPHTVCGLLEKEGL
;
A
#
# COMPACT_ATOMS: atom_id res chain seq x y z
N MET A 1 16.47 21.15 4.05
CA MET A 1 17.18 20.30 3.07
C MET A 1 16.21 19.86 1.98
N PHE A 2 16.72 19.54 0.80
CA PHE A 2 15.90 19.19 -0.36
C PHE A 2 16.40 17.87 -0.95
N ALA A 3 15.47 17.04 -1.45
CA ALA A 3 15.77 15.79 -2.11
C ALA A 3 15.44 15.89 -3.60
N CYS A 4 16.35 15.44 -4.44
CA CYS A 4 16.09 15.15 -5.84
C CYS A 4 15.58 13.73 -5.95
N VAL A 5 14.38 13.55 -6.49
CA VAL A 5 13.66 12.27 -6.52
C VAL A 5 13.44 11.82 -7.96
N SER A 6 13.74 10.56 -8.24
CA SER A 6 13.39 9.87 -9.48
C SER A 6 12.19 8.96 -9.23
N PHE A 7 11.15 9.10 -10.05
CA PHE A 7 9.99 8.22 -10.02
C PHE A 7 10.09 7.13 -11.09
N PRO A 8 9.43 5.97 -10.92
CA PRO A 8 9.42 4.87 -11.90
C PRO A 8 8.57 5.20 -13.13
N ILE A 9 8.88 6.33 -13.76
CA ILE A 9 8.25 6.87 -14.96
C ILE A 9 9.28 7.05 -16.09
N SER A 10 8.80 7.18 -17.33
CA SER A 10 9.65 7.38 -18.52
C SER A 10 10.09 8.84 -18.64
N SER A 11 10.86 9.33 -17.68
CA SER A 11 11.37 10.71 -17.66
C SER A 11 12.80 10.76 -17.17
N PHE A 12 13.65 11.52 -17.88
CA PHE A 12 15.00 11.84 -17.40
C PHE A 12 15.01 12.93 -16.31
N LYS A 13 13.87 13.59 -16.08
CA LYS A 13 13.77 14.65 -15.09
C LYS A 13 13.69 14.06 -13.69
N THR A 14 14.45 14.60 -12.77
CA THR A 14 14.27 14.45 -11.34
C THR A 14 13.37 15.57 -10.81
N PHE A 15 12.68 15.29 -9.72
CA PHE A 15 11.77 16.24 -9.07
C PHE A 15 12.33 16.63 -7.71
N THR A 16 12.32 17.93 -7.42
CA THR A 16 12.83 18.46 -6.15
C THR A 16 11.70 18.54 -5.12
N TYR A 17 11.93 17.96 -3.94
CA TYR A 17 11.03 18.01 -2.79
C TYR A 17 11.75 18.55 -1.58
N LYS A 18 11.03 19.23 -0.70
CA LYS A 18 11.53 19.63 0.61
C LYS A 18 11.46 18.42 1.55
N ILE A 19 12.50 18.21 2.32
CA ILE A 19 12.55 17.18 3.36
C ILE A 19 11.97 17.79 4.63
N PRO A 20 10.88 17.24 5.20
CA PRO A 20 10.35 17.68 6.48
C PRO A 20 11.38 17.50 7.61
N GLU A 21 11.30 18.31 8.68
CA GLU A 21 12.28 18.30 9.77
C GLU A 21 12.34 16.94 10.48
N ASN A 22 11.21 16.26 10.63
CA ASN A 22 11.11 14.93 11.23
C ASN A 22 11.78 13.81 10.41
N LEU A 23 12.05 14.05 9.12
CA LEU A 23 12.72 13.09 8.21
C LEU A 23 14.17 13.48 7.92
N ASN A 24 14.67 14.58 8.50
CA ASN A 24 16.05 14.98 8.37
C ASN A 24 16.99 13.92 8.96
N GLY A 25 18.00 13.55 8.18
CA GLY A 25 18.97 12.51 8.55
C GLY A 25 18.56 11.07 8.18
N THR A 26 17.27 10.80 8.00
CA THR A 26 16.77 9.49 7.54
C THR A 26 16.81 9.38 6.01
N VAL A 27 16.52 10.48 5.31
CA VAL A 27 16.49 10.51 3.85
C VAL A 27 17.90 10.63 3.28
N LYS A 28 18.34 9.62 2.51
CA LYS A 28 19.65 9.52 1.85
C LYS A 28 19.48 9.11 0.39
N PRO A 29 20.50 9.28 -0.49
CA PRO A 29 20.47 8.70 -1.82
C PRO A 29 20.16 7.20 -1.76
N GLY A 30 19.27 6.68 -2.62
CA GLY A 30 18.77 5.32 -2.57
C GLY A 30 17.57 5.09 -1.64
N SER A 31 17.20 6.06 -0.79
CA SER A 31 16.00 5.92 0.06
C SER A 31 14.72 5.90 -0.78
N CYS A 32 13.81 5.00 -0.40
CA CYS A 32 12.47 4.88 -0.97
C CYS A 32 11.51 5.79 -0.21
N ILE A 33 10.86 6.72 -0.92
CA ILE A 33 9.97 7.73 -0.32
C ILE A 33 8.64 7.80 -1.05
N ASN A 34 7.61 8.28 -0.36
CA ASN A 34 6.33 8.63 -0.96
C ASN A 34 6.23 10.15 -1.10
N ALA A 35 5.94 10.63 -2.30
CA ALA A 35 5.79 12.04 -2.56
C ALA A 35 4.68 12.31 -3.60
N PRO A 36 4.01 13.47 -3.53
CA PRO A 36 2.95 13.82 -4.45
C PRO A 36 3.50 14.20 -5.84
N ILE A 37 3.07 13.46 -6.86
CA ILE A 37 3.30 13.80 -8.28
C ILE A 37 1.95 13.79 -9.02
N ASN A 38 1.66 14.83 -9.81
CA ASN A 38 0.38 14.96 -10.52
C ASN A 38 -0.86 14.75 -9.63
N ARG A 39 -0.85 15.29 -8.40
CA ARG A 39 -1.92 15.18 -7.38
C ARG A 39 -2.16 13.75 -6.87
N ARG A 40 -1.22 12.83 -7.10
CA ARG A 40 -1.27 11.46 -6.60
C ARG A 40 0.00 11.16 -5.81
N LEU A 41 -0.14 10.46 -4.71
CA LEU A 41 0.99 9.96 -3.95
C LEU A 41 1.62 8.81 -4.72
N GLN A 42 2.92 8.90 -4.97
CA GLN A 42 3.69 7.86 -5.66
C GLN A 42 5.01 7.59 -4.94
N THR A 43 5.45 6.37 -5.04
CA THR A 43 6.75 5.94 -4.54
C THR A 43 7.84 6.39 -5.50
N GLY A 44 8.86 7.04 -4.98
CA GLY A 44 10.03 7.50 -5.69
C GLY A 44 11.33 7.16 -4.95
N PHE A 45 12.45 7.34 -5.60
CA PHE A 45 13.76 7.07 -5.04
C PHE A 45 14.59 8.34 -5.02
N VAL A 46 15.23 8.61 -3.89
CA VAL A 46 16.09 9.77 -3.71
C VAL A 46 17.38 9.56 -4.48
N VAL A 47 17.70 10.48 -5.38
CA VAL A 47 18.93 10.48 -6.17
C VAL A 47 20.03 11.28 -5.48
N ALA A 48 19.66 12.43 -4.91
CA ALA A 48 20.59 13.32 -4.22
C ALA A 48 19.87 14.10 -3.13
N VAL A 49 20.61 14.52 -2.12
CA VAL A 49 20.13 15.44 -1.07
C VAL A 49 20.99 16.69 -1.11
N ASP A 50 20.36 17.85 -1.28
CA ASP A 50 21.01 19.15 -1.41
C ASP A 50 20.56 20.10 -0.30
N ALA A 51 21.43 21.05 0.06
CA ALA A 51 21.07 22.10 1.03
C ALA A 51 20.13 23.13 0.42
N GLU A 52 20.27 23.41 -0.88
CA GLU A 52 19.50 24.39 -1.62
C GLU A 52 18.66 23.73 -2.73
N PRO A 53 17.48 24.28 -3.05
CA PRO A 53 16.65 23.73 -4.09
C PRO A 53 17.25 24.02 -5.48
N LYS A 54 17.26 23.02 -6.35
CA LYS A 54 17.63 23.16 -7.77
C LYS A 54 16.47 23.64 -8.67
N TYR A 55 15.38 24.08 -8.06
CA TYR A 55 14.16 24.49 -8.76
C TYR A 55 13.55 25.72 -8.09
N GLU A 56 13.21 26.74 -8.87
CA GLU A 56 12.69 28.02 -8.39
C GLU A 56 11.15 28.08 -8.26
N GLY A 57 10.44 27.00 -8.59
CA GLY A 57 8.98 26.94 -8.50
C GLY A 57 8.46 26.50 -7.14
N LYS A 58 7.16 26.20 -7.09
CA LYS A 58 6.52 25.67 -5.89
C LYS A 58 7.06 24.25 -5.60
N ILE A 59 7.78 24.12 -4.50
CA ILE A 59 8.35 22.87 -4.02
C ILE A 59 7.37 22.24 -3.02
N LEU A 60 7.01 20.97 -3.27
CA LEU A 60 6.19 20.17 -2.38
C LEU A 60 7.09 19.45 -1.36
N GLU A 61 6.51 18.99 -0.26
CA GLU A 61 7.21 18.20 0.75
C GLU A 61 7.07 16.70 0.46
N ILE A 62 8.07 15.92 0.92
CA ILE A 62 7.98 14.47 1.00
C ILE A 62 6.89 14.14 2.02
N ASP A 63 6.01 13.19 1.68
CA ASP A 63 4.93 12.76 2.57
C ASP A 63 5.45 11.81 3.65
N SER A 64 6.15 10.77 3.22
CA SER A 64 6.69 9.74 4.12
C SER A 64 7.88 9.02 3.51
N VAL A 65 8.71 8.42 4.35
CA VAL A 65 9.65 7.37 3.94
C VAL A 65 8.88 6.05 3.91
N SER A 66 9.24 5.14 3.01
CA SER A 66 8.59 3.82 2.94
C SER A 66 8.60 3.13 4.31
N GLU A 67 7.45 2.57 4.73
CA GLU A 67 7.24 1.97 6.06
C GLU A 67 8.30 0.92 6.44
N ASN A 68 8.91 0.29 5.46
CA ASN A 68 9.98 -0.70 5.67
C ASN A 68 11.36 -0.06 5.78
N GLU A 69 11.48 1.28 5.85
CA GLU A 69 12.77 1.99 5.79
C GLU A 69 13.68 1.45 4.66
N PHE A 70 13.04 1.00 3.57
CA PHE A 70 13.74 0.32 2.49
C PHE A 70 14.71 1.29 1.83
N HIS A 71 15.96 0.89 1.90
CA HIS A 71 17.07 1.57 1.29
C HIS A 71 17.78 0.63 0.35
N LEU A 72 18.00 1.05 -0.89
CA LEU A 72 18.78 0.28 -1.84
C LEU A 72 20.23 0.22 -1.39
N PRO A 73 20.84 -0.98 -1.31
CA PRO A 73 22.27 -1.11 -1.07
C PRO A 73 23.06 -0.23 -2.05
N GLU A 74 24.16 0.36 -1.58
CA GLU A 74 24.91 1.34 -2.37
C GLU A 74 25.44 0.74 -3.67
N GLU A 75 25.91 -0.49 -3.65
CA GLU A 75 26.39 -1.20 -4.84
C GLU A 75 25.29 -1.42 -5.87
N LEU A 76 24.08 -1.75 -5.41
CA LEU A 76 22.92 -1.89 -6.30
C LEU A 76 22.54 -0.52 -6.88
N TRP A 77 22.51 0.52 -6.06
CA TRP A 77 22.21 1.87 -6.49
C TRP A 77 23.18 2.34 -7.59
N GLN A 78 24.48 2.20 -7.36
CA GLN A 78 25.53 2.54 -8.32
C GLN A 78 25.39 1.74 -9.63
N THR A 79 25.04 0.45 -9.53
CA THR A 79 24.79 -0.40 -10.71
C THR A 79 23.60 0.10 -11.51
N LEU A 80 22.50 0.48 -10.87
CA LEU A 80 21.29 1.01 -11.54
C LEU A 80 21.56 2.37 -12.20
N GLU A 81 22.34 3.25 -11.56
CA GLU A 81 22.79 4.49 -12.16
C GLU A 81 23.71 4.25 -13.38
N TRP A 82 24.64 3.29 -13.27
CA TRP A 82 25.50 2.91 -14.36
C TRP A 82 24.68 2.39 -15.55
N ILE A 83 23.71 1.49 -15.34
CA ILE A 83 22.80 0.98 -16.36
C ILE A 83 22.06 2.14 -17.04
N SER A 84 21.52 3.06 -16.24
CA SER A 84 20.80 4.24 -16.76
C SER A 84 21.67 5.07 -17.71
N ARG A 85 22.92 5.32 -17.34
CA ARG A 85 23.88 6.09 -18.13
C ARG A 85 24.35 5.34 -19.37
N TYR A 86 24.69 4.06 -19.22
CA TYR A 86 25.24 3.25 -20.31
C TYR A 86 24.21 3.02 -21.43
N TYR A 87 22.96 2.71 -21.07
CA TYR A 87 21.88 2.47 -22.03
C TYR A 87 21.08 3.72 -22.39
N ILE A 88 21.45 4.90 -21.88
CA ILE A 88 20.75 6.17 -22.09
C ILE A 88 19.25 6.00 -21.80
N THR A 89 18.94 5.37 -20.68
CA THR A 89 17.56 5.06 -20.25
C THR A 89 17.24 5.84 -18.99
N PRO A 90 16.04 6.44 -18.84
CA PRO A 90 15.65 7.12 -17.62
C PRO A 90 15.82 6.22 -16.39
N LEU A 91 16.46 6.73 -15.33
CA LEU A 91 16.70 5.98 -14.10
C LEU A 91 15.41 5.39 -13.52
N GLY A 92 14.30 6.12 -13.63
CA GLY A 92 12.98 5.63 -13.20
C GLY A 92 12.52 4.37 -13.93
N GLN A 93 12.88 4.20 -15.21
CA GLN A 93 12.59 2.97 -15.96
C GLN A 93 13.50 1.82 -15.53
N VAL A 94 14.77 2.10 -15.29
CA VAL A 94 15.73 1.10 -14.77
C VAL A 94 15.24 0.58 -13.41
N LEU A 95 14.87 1.48 -12.50
CA LEU A 95 14.30 1.15 -11.19
C LEU A 95 13.03 0.29 -11.33
N LYS A 96 12.14 0.66 -12.26
CA LYS A 96 10.91 -0.09 -12.53
C LYS A 96 11.17 -1.51 -13.05
N ALA A 97 12.22 -1.70 -13.84
CA ALA A 97 12.58 -3.00 -14.38
C ALA A 97 13.32 -3.88 -13.35
N ALA A 98 14.14 -3.27 -12.50
CA ALA A 98 14.99 -3.97 -11.54
C ALA A 98 14.28 -4.33 -10.24
N LEU A 99 13.27 -3.55 -9.84
CA LEU A 99 12.62 -3.71 -8.54
C LEU A 99 11.25 -4.40 -8.66
N PRO A 100 10.89 -5.28 -7.69
CA PRO A 100 9.55 -5.84 -7.62
C PRO A 100 8.48 -4.76 -7.48
N ASN A 101 7.29 -5.01 -8.03
CA ASN A 101 6.17 -4.08 -7.98
C ASN A 101 5.74 -3.71 -6.53
N SER A 102 6.03 -4.57 -5.56
CA SER A 102 5.77 -4.30 -4.14
C SER A 102 6.57 -3.12 -3.58
N PHE A 103 7.73 -2.81 -4.17
CA PHE A 103 8.54 -1.63 -3.79
C PHE A 103 8.13 -0.36 -4.55
N LEU A 104 7.48 -0.53 -5.70
CA LEU A 104 7.09 0.59 -6.58
C LEU A 104 5.69 1.12 -6.29
N LYS A 105 4.91 0.41 -5.49
CA LYS A 105 3.58 0.82 -5.05
C LYS A 105 3.63 0.97 -3.53
N ALA A 106 3.04 2.06 -3.02
CA ALA A 106 2.79 2.15 -1.59
C ALA A 106 2.08 0.87 -1.15
N TYR A 107 2.74 0.08 -0.30
CA TYR A 107 2.16 -1.18 0.20
C TYR A 107 0.91 -0.84 1.01
N GLN A 108 -0.24 -1.22 0.48
CA GLN A 108 -1.47 -1.21 1.26
C GLN A 108 -1.69 -2.64 1.75
N PRO A 109 -1.52 -2.90 3.06
CA PRO A 109 -1.84 -4.20 3.62
C PRO A 109 -3.30 -4.53 3.29
N GLN A 110 -3.52 -5.65 2.63
CA GLN A 110 -4.87 -6.14 2.44
C GLN A 110 -5.39 -6.62 3.79
N ASN A 111 -6.28 -5.85 4.37
CA ASN A 111 -7.00 -6.28 5.56
C ASN A 111 -7.88 -7.49 5.21
N VAL A 112 -7.48 -8.65 5.68
CA VAL A 112 -8.27 -9.86 5.55
C VAL A 112 -9.21 -9.92 6.73
N GLN A 113 -10.52 -9.82 6.46
CA GLN A 113 -11.54 -9.96 7.48
C GLN A 113 -11.80 -11.43 7.78
N PHE A 114 -11.76 -11.79 9.05
CA PHE A 114 -12.21 -13.06 9.57
C PHE A 114 -13.49 -12.85 10.39
N VAL A 115 -14.41 -13.76 10.25
CA VAL A 115 -15.71 -13.72 10.94
C VAL A 115 -15.94 -15.02 11.71
N LYS A 116 -16.54 -14.90 12.88
CA LYS A 116 -16.96 -16.01 13.71
C LYS A 116 -18.34 -15.70 14.26
N ILE A 117 -19.20 -16.72 14.39
CA ILE A 117 -20.52 -16.57 14.99
C ILE A 117 -20.40 -16.24 16.47
N THR A 118 -21.21 -15.30 16.94
CA THR A 118 -21.30 -14.98 18.37
C THR A 118 -22.17 -15.96 19.12
N PRO A 119 -22.05 -16.06 20.45
CA PRO A 119 -23.00 -16.89 21.27
C PRO A 119 -24.45 -16.45 21.11
N ASN A 120 -24.70 -15.19 20.83
CA ASN A 120 -26.02 -14.65 20.54
C ASN A 120 -26.53 -15.12 19.17
N GLY A 121 -25.66 -15.12 18.15
CA GLY A 121 -25.97 -15.65 16.82
C GLY A 121 -26.38 -17.11 16.85
N LEU A 122 -25.69 -17.93 17.65
CA LEU A 122 -26.05 -19.34 17.86
C LEU A 122 -27.44 -19.53 18.47
N LYS A 123 -27.84 -18.70 19.45
CA LYS A 123 -29.14 -18.76 20.09
C LYS A 123 -30.30 -18.37 19.17
N ILE A 124 -30.08 -17.39 18.31
CA ILE A 124 -31.12 -16.84 17.41
C ILE A 124 -31.23 -17.67 16.12
N LEU A 125 -30.22 -18.45 15.76
CA LEU A 125 -30.14 -19.20 14.49
C LEU A 125 -31.42 -20.06 14.21
N PRO A 126 -32.03 -20.79 15.16
CA PRO A 126 -33.23 -21.57 14.91
C PRO A 126 -34.40 -20.72 14.43
N ASP A 127 -34.60 -19.56 15.05
CA ASP A 127 -35.72 -18.65 14.80
C ASP A 127 -35.36 -17.49 13.84
N PHE A 128 -34.18 -17.58 13.19
CA PHE A 128 -33.71 -16.50 12.32
C PHE A 128 -34.65 -16.27 11.13
N ARG A 129 -34.90 -15.01 10.85
CA ARG A 129 -35.91 -14.52 9.89
C ARG A 129 -35.82 -15.22 8.53
N ARG A 130 -36.93 -15.78 8.03
CA ARG A 130 -37.02 -16.50 6.74
C ARG A 130 -36.81 -15.60 5.54
N ASN A 131 -37.03 -14.29 5.65
CA ASN A 131 -36.91 -13.31 4.56
C ASN A 131 -35.47 -12.86 4.27
N LYS A 132 -34.48 -13.36 5.01
CA LYS A 132 -33.06 -13.01 4.82
C LYS A 132 -32.20 -14.28 4.54
N PRO A 133 -32.38 -14.95 3.38
CA PRO A 133 -31.78 -16.27 3.13
C PRO A 133 -30.26 -16.24 3.10
N ALA A 134 -29.64 -15.19 2.57
CA ALA A 134 -28.18 -15.07 2.53
C ALA A 134 -27.55 -14.98 3.93
N GLN A 135 -28.16 -14.20 4.82
CA GLN A 135 -27.71 -14.09 6.21
C GLN A 135 -27.85 -15.41 6.95
N LYS A 136 -28.98 -16.10 6.77
CA LYS A 136 -29.21 -17.42 7.37
C LYS A 136 -28.21 -18.47 6.89
N ARG A 137 -27.86 -18.48 5.60
CA ARG A 137 -26.84 -19.38 5.04
C ARG A 137 -25.48 -19.15 5.69
N ILE A 138 -25.05 -17.89 5.80
CA ILE A 138 -23.75 -17.55 6.42
C ILE A 138 -23.76 -17.97 7.90
N LEU A 139 -24.81 -17.66 8.66
CA LEU A 139 -24.91 -18.07 10.07
C LEU A 139 -24.86 -19.61 10.24
N ASN A 140 -25.54 -20.37 9.37
CA ASN A 140 -25.50 -21.84 9.41
C ASN A 140 -24.07 -22.35 9.14
N ILE A 141 -23.33 -21.79 8.20
CA ILE A 141 -21.96 -22.20 7.92
C ILE A 141 -21.04 -21.88 9.08
N LEU A 142 -21.16 -20.66 9.62
CA LEU A 142 -20.34 -20.23 10.76
C LEU A 142 -20.67 -21.01 12.04
N SER A 143 -21.89 -21.56 12.18
CA SER A 143 -22.26 -22.43 13.33
C SER A 143 -21.63 -23.82 13.23
N CYS A 144 -21.23 -24.27 12.06
CA CYS A 144 -20.56 -25.57 11.83
C CYS A 144 -19.04 -25.51 11.98
N VAL A 145 -18.46 -24.31 12.16
CA VAL A 145 -17.01 -24.12 12.23
C VAL A 145 -16.65 -23.38 13.51
N ASP A 146 -15.77 -23.97 14.31
CA ASP A 146 -15.34 -23.38 15.58
C ASP A 146 -14.28 -22.28 15.42
N GLU A 147 -13.59 -22.26 14.29
CA GLU A 147 -12.52 -21.30 13.98
C GLU A 147 -13.04 -20.10 13.18
N PRO A 148 -12.39 -18.93 13.29
CA PRO A 148 -12.71 -17.78 12.46
C PRO A 148 -12.53 -18.08 10.96
N VAL A 149 -13.56 -17.83 10.16
CA VAL A 149 -13.57 -18.09 8.72
C VAL A 149 -13.24 -16.79 7.97
N LYS A 150 -12.39 -16.86 6.94
CA LYS A 150 -12.08 -15.74 6.07
C LYS A 150 -13.35 -15.32 5.31
N THR A 151 -13.74 -14.03 5.39
CA THR A 151 -14.97 -13.55 4.74
C THR A 151 -14.99 -13.81 3.22
N GLY A 152 -13.82 -13.75 2.57
CA GLY A 152 -13.70 -14.04 1.13
C GLY A 152 -14.06 -15.48 0.75
N SER A 153 -13.86 -16.48 1.62
CA SER A 153 -14.23 -17.88 1.33
C SER A 153 -15.75 -18.13 1.36
N LEU A 154 -16.52 -17.16 1.90
CA LEU A 154 -17.98 -17.24 1.92
C LEU A 154 -18.65 -16.79 0.61
N MET A 155 -17.86 -16.45 -0.43
CA MET A 155 -18.40 -16.02 -1.75
C MET A 155 -19.23 -17.09 -2.45
N GLU A 156 -18.97 -18.37 -2.20
CA GLU A 156 -19.77 -19.48 -2.73
C GLU A 156 -21.20 -19.50 -2.18
N PHE A 157 -21.42 -18.91 -1.00
CA PHE A 157 -22.70 -18.97 -0.27
C PHE A 157 -23.48 -17.67 -0.32
N ALA A 158 -22.83 -16.54 -0.65
CA ALA A 158 -23.45 -15.24 -0.79
C ALA A 158 -22.72 -14.37 -1.81
N SER A 159 -23.45 -13.66 -2.64
CA SER A 159 -22.88 -12.78 -3.70
C SER A 159 -22.04 -11.62 -3.13
N SER A 160 -22.29 -11.21 -1.90
CA SER A 160 -21.59 -10.11 -1.23
C SER A 160 -21.37 -10.43 0.27
N PRO A 161 -20.47 -11.37 0.61
CA PRO A 161 -20.31 -11.84 1.98
C PRO A 161 -19.86 -10.73 2.93
N HIS A 162 -19.02 -9.78 2.50
CA HIS A 162 -18.60 -8.64 3.32
C HIS A 162 -19.79 -7.78 3.77
N THR A 163 -20.72 -7.50 2.86
CA THR A 163 -21.92 -6.71 3.19
C THR A 163 -22.85 -7.48 4.13
N VAL A 164 -23.02 -8.77 3.89
CA VAL A 164 -23.88 -9.64 4.72
C VAL A 164 -23.30 -9.79 6.13
N CYS A 165 -22.01 -10.04 6.26
CA CYS A 165 -21.34 -10.11 7.57
C CYS A 165 -21.40 -8.77 8.33
N GLY A 166 -21.20 -7.64 7.65
CA GLY A 166 -21.34 -6.31 8.26
C GLY A 166 -22.76 -5.98 8.74
N LEU A 167 -23.80 -6.55 8.10
CA LEU A 167 -25.18 -6.42 8.58
C LEU A 167 -25.43 -7.31 9.81
N LEU A 168 -24.88 -8.52 9.84
CA LEU A 168 -24.96 -9.43 10.98
C LEU A 168 -24.22 -8.88 12.21
N GLU A 169 -23.04 -8.30 11.98
CA GLU A 169 -22.25 -7.61 13.02
C GLU A 169 -23.03 -6.47 13.68
N LYS A 170 -23.74 -5.65 12.89
CA LYS A 170 -24.60 -4.58 13.42
C LYS A 170 -25.78 -5.10 14.23
N GLU A 171 -26.25 -6.31 13.96
CA GLU A 171 -27.29 -7.00 14.72
C GLU A 171 -26.70 -7.77 15.94
N GLY A 172 -25.37 -7.77 16.15
CA GLY A 172 -24.68 -8.45 17.25
C GLY A 172 -24.60 -9.98 17.11
N LEU A 173 -24.61 -10.48 15.87
CA LEU A 173 -24.71 -11.91 15.54
C LEU A 173 -23.39 -12.51 15.05
#